data_111c612e9f897b08c924de6ca8bb2bde
#
_entry.id   111c612e9f897b08c924de6ca8bb2bde
#
_cell.length_a   1.000
_cell.length_b   1.000
_cell.length_c   1.000
_cell.angle_alpha   90.00
_cell.angle_beta   90.00
_cell.angle_gamma   90.00
#
_symmetry.space_group_name_H-M   'P 1'
#
loop_
_entity.id
_entity.type
_entity.pdbx_description
1 polymer ?
#
loop_
_entity_poly.entity_id
_entity_poly.type
_entity_poly.pdbx_seq_one_letter_code
_entity_poly.pdbx_strand_id
1 'polypeptide(L)'
;SSVLEKYGQIGVSRLAAATPVDSGKTAAAWDYSVRKGTQGAEIHFTNSNINKGVNIAIIIQTGHGTGTGGYVHGVDYINPAMRKVFEDLVKEILQELK
;
A
#
# COMPACT_ATOMS: atom_id res chain seq x y z
N SER A 1 12.06 10.51 10.78
CA SER A 1 13.11 10.62 9.79
C SER A 1 12.56 11.11 8.47
N SER A 2 13.25 12.05 7.83
CA SER A 2 12.80 12.61 6.55
C SER A 2 12.79 11.58 5.42
N VAL A 3 13.66 10.57 5.48
CA VAL A 3 13.68 9.49 4.49
C VAL A 3 12.42 8.67 4.59
N LEU A 4 11.98 8.31 5.79
CA LEU A 4 10.76 7.52 5.97
C LEU A 4 9.51 8.30 5.52
N GLU A 5 9.44 9.59 5.83
CA GLU A 5 8.34 10.44 5.36
C GLU A 5 8.31 10.52 3.83
N LYS A 6 9.47 10.70 3.22
CA LYS A 6 9.60 10.73 1.76
C LYS A 6 9.06 9.44 1.13
N TYR A 7 9.49 8.28 1.64
CA TYR A 7 9.06 7.00 1.06
C TYR A 7 7.63 6.62 1.46
N GLY A 8 7.11 7.17 2.55
CA GLY A 8 5.68 7.09 2.84
C GLY A 8 4.86 7.75 1.75
N GLN A 9 5.23 8.97 1.37
CA GLN A 9 4.54 9.70 0.29
C GLN A 9 4.71 9.01 -1.06
N ILE A 10 5.91 8.53 -1.37
CA ILE A 10 6.16 7.78 -2.61
C ILE A 10 5.31 6.51 -2.63
N GLY A 11 5.25 5.78 -1.51
CA GLY A 11 4.47 4.56 -1.40
C GLY A 11 3.00 4.79 -1.64
N VAL A 12 2.42 5.83 -1.04
CA VAL A 12 1.02 6.21 -1.27
C VAL A 12 0.78 6.50 -2.75
N SER A 13 1.66 7.26 -3.39
CA SER A 13 1.55 7.59 -4.80
C SER A 13 1.62 6.34 -5.68
N ARG A 14 2.54 5.42 -5.37
CA ARG A 14 2.69 4.17 -6.13
C ARG A 14 1.49 3.25 -5.95
N LEU A 15 0.98 3.13 -4.72
CA LEU A 15 -0.21 2.33 -4.45
C LEU A 15 -1.43 2.91 -5.16
N ALA A 16 -1.59 4.23 -5.14
CA ALA A 16 -2.68 4.89 -5.84
C ALA A 16 -2.62 4.62 -7.35
N ALA A 17 -1.42 4.75 -7.94
CA ALA A 17 -1.22 4.53 -9.36
C ALA A 17 -1.44 3.06 -9.76
N ALA A 18 -1.12 2.12 -8.87
CA ALA A 18 -1.26 0.68 -9.14
C ALA A 18 -2.68 0.18 -8.91
N THR A 19 -3.50 0.89 -8.14
CA THR A 19 -4.88 0.50 -7.86
C THR A 19 -5.69 0.49 -9.16
N PRO A 20 -6.46 -0.58 -9.44
CA PRO A 20 -7.24 -0.67 -10.69
C PRO A 20 -8.11 0.55 -10.94
N VAL A 21 -8.21 0.96 -12.20
CA VAL A 21 -8.86 2.21 -12.62
C VAL A 21 -10.32 2.31 -12.15
N ASP A 22 -11.05 1.21 -12.16
CA ASP A 22 -12.45 1.19 -11.73
C ASP A 22 -12.63 1.45 -10.24
N SER A 23 -11.52 1.52 -9.49
CA SER A 23 -11.54 1.70 -8.05
C SER A 23 -10.99 3.07 -7.65
N GLY A 24 -11.45 4.13 -8.33
CA GLY A 24 -10.98 5.50 -8.07
C GLY A 24 -11.09 5.92 -6.62
N LYS A 25 -12.17 5.53 -5.93
CA LYS A 25 -12.33 5.81 -4.51
C LYS A 25 -11.25 5.11 -3.68
N THR A 26 -10.92 3.85 -4.01
CA THR A 26 -9.85 3.11 -3.35
C THR A 26 -8.50 3.75 -3.63
N ALA A 27 -8.24 4.12 -4.89
CA ALA A 27 -6.98 4.76 -5.27
C ALA A 27 -6.74 6.06 -4.49
N ALA A 28 -7.79 6.82 -4.22
CA ALA A 28 -7.70 8.09 -3.50
C ALA A 28 -7.64 7.94 -1.98
N ALA A 29 -7.84 6.73 -1.45
CA ALA A 29 -7.97 6.50 -0.01
C ALA A 29 -6.69 5.97 0.66
N TRP A 30 -5.59 5.86 -0.07
CA TRP A 30 -4.32 5.42 0.49
C TRP A 30 -3.69 6.52 1.36
N ASP A 31 -3.11 6.08 2.47
CA ASP A 31 -2.41 6.98 3.38
C ASP A 31 -1.27 6.21 4.05
N TYR A 32 -0.43 6.92 4.78
CA TYR A 32 0.66 6.29 5.51
C TYR A 32 0.84 6.95 6.87
N SER A 33 1.46 6.23 7.78
CA SER A 33 1.95 6.78 9.04
C SER A 33 3.33 6.20 9.35
N VAL A 34 4.17 7.00 9.99
CA VAL A 34 5.49 6.56 10.43
C VAL A 34 5.43 6.36 11.95
N ARG A 35 5.85 5.18 12.40
CA ARG A 35 5.93 4.85 13.82
C ARG A 35 7.38 4.59 14.19
N LYS A 36 7.84 5.24 15.25
CA LYS A 36 9.20 5.08 15.75
C LYS A 36 9.15 4.38 17.10
N GLY A 37 10.05 3.43 17.29
CA GLY A 37 10.17 2.68 18.53
C GLY A 37 11.62 2.44 18.90
N THR A 38 11.84 1.73 20.00
CA THR A 38 13.17 1.43 20.50
C THR A 38 13.96 0.51 19.58
N GLN A 39 13.28 -0.27 18.75
CA GLN A 39 13.92 -1.25 17.87
C GLN A 39 13.88 -0.85 16.40
N GLY A 40 13.59 0.40 16.12
CA GLY A 40 13.56 0.91 14.75
C GLY A 40 12.31 1.69 14.42
N ALA A 41 12.12 1.95 13.15
CA ALA A 41 10.98 2.70 12.65
C ALA A 41 10.24 1.90 11.59
N GLU A 42 8.94 2.17 11.46
CA GLU A 42 8.07 1.48 10.51
C GLU A 42 7.24 2.48 9.74
N ILE A 43 6.95 2.15 8.49
CA ILE A 43 5.95 2.88 7.70
C ILE A 43 4.73 1.98 7.57
N HIS A 44 3.58 2.47 7.99
CA HIS A 44 2.31 1.76 7.88
C HIS A 44 1.49 2.38 6.77
N PHE A 45 1.13 1.58 5.77
CA PHE A 45 0.25 2.01 4.70
C PHE A 45 -1.16 1.51 4.96
N THR A 46 -2.13 2.42 4.89
CA THR A 46 -3.52 2.12 5.18
C THR A 46 -4.41 2.62 4.05
N ASN A 47 -5.59 2.01 3.94
CA ASN A 47 -6.60 2.47 3.00
C ASN A 47 -7.92 2.64 3.75
N SER A 48 -8.49 3.83 3.66
CA SER A 48 -9.70 4.19 4.40
C SER A 48 -10.99 3.75 3.70
N ASN A 49 -10.91 3.17 2.50
CA ASN A 49 -12.11 2.70 1.81
C ASN A 49 -12.58 1.37 2.37
N ILE A 50 -13.38 1.47 3.42
CA ILE A 50 -13.98 0.32 4.10
C ILE A 50 -15.48 0.36 3.83
N ASN A 51 -16.04 -0.75 3.33
CA ASN A 51 -17.45 -0.87 3.05
C ASN A 51 -18.00 -2.11 3.77
N LYS A 52 -19.01 -1.92 4.61
CA LYS A 52 -19.61 -3.00 5.40
C LYS A 52 -18.58 -3.78 6.21
N GLY A 53 -17.60 -3.07 6.78
CA GLY A 53 -16.54 -3.68 7.57
C GLY A 53 -15.43 -4.34 6.77
N VAL A 54 -15.44 -4.23 5.45
CA VAL A 54 -14.44 -4.87 4.58
C VAL A 54 -13.55 -3.82 3.94
N ASN A 55 -12.23 -4.03 4.03
CA ASN A 55 -11.26 -3.14 3.36
C ASN A 55 -11.23 -3.46 1.86
N ILE A 56 -11.71 -2.53 1.05
CA ILE A 56 -11.87 -2.75 -0.39
C ILE A 56 -10.53 -2.92 -1.10
N ALA A 57 -9.48 -2.20 -0.67
CA ALA A 57 -8.15 -2.35 -1.27
C ALA A 57 -7.64 -3.79 -1.19
N ILE A 58 -7.87 -4.46 -0.07
CA ILE A 58 -7.46 -5.86 0.13
C ILE A 58 -8.32 -6.80 -0.70
N ILE A 59 -9.63 -6.56 -0.78
CA ILE A 59 -10.54 -7.38 -1.59
C ILE A 59 -10.15 -7.33 -3.07
N ILE A 60 -9.76 -6.17 -3.58
CA ILE A 60 -9.30 -6.05 -4.96
C ILE A 60 -8.07 -6.93 -5.20
N GLN A 61 -7.12 -6.94 -4.27
CA GLN A 61 -5.92 -7.75 -4.41
C GLN A 61 -6.19 -9.25 -4.26
N THR A 62 -7.00 -9.66 -3.29
CA THR A 62 -7.18 -11.07 -2.96
C THR A 62 -8.34 -11.73 -3.71
N GLY A 63 -9.30 -10.93 -4.20
CA GLY A 63 -10.51 -11.45 -4.80
C GLY A 63 -11.56 -11.80 -3.75
N HIS A 64 -12.73 -12.21 -4.22
CA HIS A 64 -13.83 -12.55 -3.30
C HIS A 64 -14.92 -13.37 -4.02
N GLY A 65 -15.69 -14.10 -3.24
CA GLY A 65 -16.89 -14.77 -3.74
C GLY A 65 -18.03 -13.78 -3.97
N THR A 66 -18.88 -14.05 -4.95
CA THR A 66 -19.97 -13.15 -5.31
C THR A 66 -21.26 -13.41 -4.54
N GLY A 67 -21.32 -14.50 -3.76
CA GLY A 67 -22.54 -14.91 -3.05
C GLY A 67 -23.53 -15.70 -3.91
N THR A 68 -23.28 -15.84 -5.21
CA THR A 68 -24.13 -16.57 -6.14
C THR A 68 -23.41 -17.75 -6.78
N GLY A 69 -22.31 -18.22 -6.18
CA GLY A 69 -21.52 -19.34 -6.67
C GLY A 69 -20.36 -18.95 -7.58
N GLY A 70 -20.22 -17.64 -7.89
CA GLY A 70 -19.10 -17.13 -8.67
C GLY A 70 -17.96 -16.64 -7.78
N TYR A 71 -16.86 -16.26 -8.43
CA TYR A 71 -15.69 -15.72 -7.74
C TYR A 71 -15.05 -14.62 -8.61
N VAL A 72 -14.71 -13.50 -7.96
CA VAL A 72 -13.95 -12.42 -8.60
C VAL A 72 -12.49 -12.61 -8.25
N HIS A 73 -11.65 -12.86 -9.25
CA HIS A 73 -10.22 -13.05 -9.03
C HIS A 73 -9.56 -11.75 -8.59
N GLY A 74 -8.61 -11.89 -7.68
CA GLY A 74 -7.82 -10.75 -7.23
C GLY A 74 -6.80 -10.30 -8.26
N VAL A 75 -6.34 -9.07 -8.11
CA VAL A 75 -5.25 -8.49 -8.90
C VAL A 75 -4.12 -8.17 -7.92
N ASP A 76 -2.98 -8.82 -8.08
CA ASP A 76 -1.81 -8.57 -7.22
C ASP A 76 -1.17 -7.24 -7.63
N TYR A 77 -1.66 -6.14 -7.08
CA TYR A 77 -1.16 -4.81 -7.38
C TYR A 77 -0.34 -4.20 -6.25
N ILE A 78 -0.63 -4.59 -5.00
CA ILE A 78 0.03 -4.02 -3.82
C ILE A 78 1.50 -4.47 -3.75
N ASN A 79 1.74 -5.78 -3.88
CA ASN A 79 3.09 -6.33 -3.74
C ASN A 79 4.07 -5.80 -4.77
N PRO A 80 3.75 -5.78 -6.08
CA PRO A 80 4.68 -5.20 -7.05
C PRO A 80 4.96 -3.72 -6.81
N ALA A 81 3.94 -2.93 -6.44
CA ALA A 81 4.11 -1.50 -6.16
C ALA A 81 5.04 -1.28 -4.97
N MET A 82 4.83 -2.03 -3.89
CA MET A 82 5.61 -1.88 -2.67
C MET A 82 7.01 -2.44 -2.77
N ARG A 83 7.24 -3.44 -3.61
CA ARG A 83 8.58 -4.01 -3.81
C ARG A 83 9.56 -2.93 -4.28
N LYS A 84 9.17 -2.14 -5.28
CA LYS A 84 10.02 -1.08 -5.80
C LYS A 84 10.27 0.01 -4.76
N VAL A 85 9.25 0.38 -4.02
CA VAL A 85 9.36 1.37 -2.94
C VAL A 85 10.36 0.89 -1.88
N PHE A 86 10.25 -0.38 -1.48
CA PHE A 86 11.14 -0.95 -0.48
C PHE A 86 12.58 -1.02 -0.98
N GLU A 87 12.80 -1.45 -2.21
CA GLU A 87 14.14 -1.51 -2.79
C GLU A 87 14.80 -0.14 -2.83
N ASP A 88 14.07 0.90 -3.24
CA ASP A 88 14.60 2.25 -3.31
C ASP A 88 14.90 2.81 -1.92
N LEU A 89 14.02 2.53 -0.94
CA LEU A 89 14.23 2.93 0.45
C LEU A 89 15.51 2.32 1.01
N VAL A 90 15.71 1.02 0.82
CA VAL A 90 16.89 0.31 1.32
C VAL A 90 18.16 0.89 0.69
N LYS A 91 18.15 1.17 -0.60
CA LYS A 91 19.30 1.77 -1.30
C LYS A 91 19.66 3.14 -0.69
N GLU A 92 18.66 3.97 -0.45
CA GLU A 92 18.90 5.31 0.09
C GLU A 92 19.43 5.25 1.52
N ILE A 93 18.89 4.37 2.36
CA ILE A 93 19.37 4.18 3.72
C ILE A 93 20.84 3.72 3.72
N LEU A 94 21.19 2.76 2.86
CA LEU A 94 22.56 2.27 2.75
C LEU A 94 23.52 3.36 2.31
N GLN A 95 23.09 4.26 1.42
CA GLN A 95 23.91 5.39 1.00
C GLN A 95 24.16 6.38 2.12
N GLU A 96 23.17 6.61 2.99
CA GLU A 96 23.35 7.52 4.13
C GLU A 96 24.32 6.99 5.18
N LEU A 97 24.51 5.67 5.23
CA LEU A 97 25.42 5.04 6.19
C LEU A 97 26.88 5.06 5.75
N LYS A 98 27.16 5.51 4.55
CA LYS A 98 28.54 5.59 4.03
C LYS A 98 29.27 6.88 4.43
#